data_a9300413bd71f7beae88c78bdede1119
#
_entry.id   a9300413bd71f7beae88c78bdede1119
#
_cell.length_a   1.000
_cell.length_b   1.000
_cell.length_c   1.000
_cell.angle_alpha   90.00
_cell.angle_beta   90.00
_cell.angle_gamma   90.00
#
_symmetry.space_group_name_H-M   'P 1'
#
loop_
_entity.id
_entity.type
_entity.pdbx_description
1 polymer ?
#
loop_
_entity_poly.entity_id
_entity_poly.type
_entity_poly.pdbx_seq_one_letter_code
_entity_poly.pdbx_strand_id
1 'polypeptide(L)'
;MKPTEGCVCVFGKDITKLSEEELDEIRLKMGYVFQEGALFDFLTVWENVGFYYLEHTDLPKEEVRKKAIEILKKVDLDESVADLYPSQLSGGMKKRVSTARAIAGEGRIILYDEPTSGLDPITSRNIDHLILSLRERIGATSVVVTHDMISALSIADRIAFIYKGELLQVGTPEEIVNSPNPIVREFVEKGLYGVRK
;
A
#
# COMPACT_ATOMS: atom_id res chain seq x y z
N MET A 1 3.11 -17.34 -6.40
CA MET A 1 4.32 -18.21 -6.27
C MET A 1 4.27 -18.85 -4.89
N LYS A 2 4.39 -20.18 -4.79
CA LYS A 2 4.47 -20.85 -3.49
C LYS A 2 5.92 -20.83 -2.98
N PRO A 3 6.17 -20.71 -1.65
CA PRO A 3 7.52 -20.80 -1.12
C PRO A 3 8.11 -22.23 -1.37
N THR A 4 9.43 -22.32 -1.55
CA THR A 4 10.13 -23.61 -1.71
C THR A 4 10.07 -24.40 -0.41
N GLU A 5 10.22 -23.73 0.71
CA GLU A 5 10.13 -24.29 2.06
C GLU A 5 9.42 -23.29 3.00
N GLY A 6 8.90 -23.79 4.12
CA GLY A 6 8.20 -23.01 5.09
C GLY A 6 6.72 -22.81 4.77
N CYS A 7 6.09 -21.87 5.48
CA CYS A 7 4.67 -21.54 5.32
C CYS A 7 4.44 -20.02 5.39
N VAL A 8 3.35 -19.59 4.79
CA VAL A 8 2.86 -18.21 4.90
C VAL A 8 1.45 -18.27 5.50
N CYS A 9 1.27 -17.62 6.65
CA CYS A 9 -0.01 -17.58 7.34
C CYS A 9 -0.66 -16.21 7.19
N VAL A 10 -1.89 -16.18 6.67
CA VAL A 10 -2.71 -14.97 6.55
C VAL A 10 -4.07 -15.23 7.21
N PHE A 11 -4.53 -14.33 8.08
CA PHE A 11 -5.75 -14.52 8.88
C PHE A 11 -5.80 -15.88 9.61
N GLY A 12 -4.64 -16.39 10.09
CA GLY A 12 -4.51 -17.66 10.80
C GLY A 12 -4.55 -18.90 9.90
N LYS A 13 -4.66 -18.76 8.58
CA LYS A 13 -4.64 -19.85 7.61
C LYS A 13 -3.29 -19.94 6.91
N ASP A 14 -2.73 -21.14 6.77
CA ASP A 14 -1.55 -21.39 5.95
C ASP A 14 -1.95 -21.37 4.47
N ILE A 15 -1.64 -20.24 3.79
CA ILE A 15 -2.03 -20.02 2.40
C ILE A 15 -1.22 -20.86 1.40
N THR A 16 -0.14 -21.51 1.82
CA THR A 16 0.69 -22.35 0.94
C THR A 16 -0.02 -23.64 0.53
N LYS A 17 -1.01 -24.06 1.31
CA LYS A 17 -1.77 -25.30 1.17
C LYS A 17 -3.14 -25.12 0.55
N LEU A 18 -3.59 -23.87 0.37
CA LEU A 18 -4.93 -23.56 -0.12
C LEU A 18 -5.06 -23.79 -1.63
N SER A 19 -6.29 -24.10 -2.05
CA SER A 19 -6.69 -24.07 -3.46
C SER A 19 -6.75 -22.63 -3.98
N GLU A 20 -6.85 -22.45 -5.31
CA GLU A 20 -7.00 -21.11 -5.89
C GLU A 20 -8.31 -20.42 -5.44
N GLU A 21 -9.39 -21.16 -5.31
CA GLU A 21 -10.68 -20.66 -4.83
C GLU A 21 -10.59 -20.15 -3.39
N GLU A 22 -9.93 -20.91 -2.50
CA GLU A 22 -9.70 -20.49 -1.11
C GLU A 22 -8.73 -19.30 -1.02
N LEU A 23 -7.75 -19.21 -1.94
CA LEU A 23 -6.84 -18.06 -2.05
C LEU A 23 -7.58 -16.80 -2.49
N ASP A 24 -8.56 -16.92 -3.39
CA ASP A 24 -9.35 -15.77 -3.86
C ASP A 24 -10.20 -15.19 -2.72
N GLU A 25 -10.77 -16.01 -1.85
CA GLU A 25 -11.44 -15.52 -0.63
C GLU A 25 -10.52 -14.68 0.27
N ILE A 26 -9.22 -15.03 0.33
CA ILE A 26 -8.23 -14.28 1.10
C ILE A 26 -7.85 -13.00 0.36
N ARG A 27 -7.60 -13.09 -0.96
CA ARG A 27 -7.23 -11.95 -1.82
C ARG A 27 -8.30 -10.86 -1.80
N LEU A 28 -9.59 -11.21 -1.77
CA LEU A 28 -10.70 -10.26 -1.67
C LEU A 28 -10.67 -9.43 -0.37
N LYS A 29 -10.02 -9.94 0.68
CA LYS A 29 -9.83 -9.23 1.97
C LYS A 29 -8.52 -8.45 2.03
N MET A 30 -7.77 -8.40 0.94
CA MET A 30 -6.48 -7.72 0.85
C MET A 30 -6.53 -6.67 -0.26
N GLY A 31 -5.97 -5.50 0.01
CA GLY A 31 -5.70 -4.49 -1.01
C GLY A 31 -4.24 -4.52 -1.42
N TYR A 32 -3.94 -4.18 -2.66
CA TYR A 32 -2.58 -4.03 -3.16
C TYR A 32 -2.39 -2.69 -3.86
N VAL A 33 -1.39 -1.94 -3.44
CA VAL A 33 -0.97 -0.67 -4.03
C VAL A 33 0.39 -0.87 -4.69
N PHE A 34 0.40 -0.92 -6.01
CA PHE A 34 1.61 -1.14 -6.81
C PHE A 34 2.48 0.12 -6.88
N GLN A 35 3.78 -0.06 -7.12
CA GLN A 35 4.76 1.01 -7.23
C GLN A 35 4.35 2.10 -8.24
N GLU A 36 3.87 1.72 -9.44
CA GLU A 36 3.39 2.66 -10.47
C GLU A 36 1.87 2.91 -10.40
N GLY A 37 1.20 2.44 -9.33
CA GLY A 37 -0.25 2.54 -9.15
C GLY A 37 -1.04 1.49 -9.93
N ALA A 38 -0.56 1.00 -11.06
CA ALA A 38 -1.18 0.02 -11.95
C ALA A 38 -2.67 0.29 -12.23
N LEU A 39 -3.02 1.56 -12.46
CA LEU A 39 -4.37 1.95 -12.84
C LEU A 39 -4.67 1.48 -14.28
N PHE A 40 -5.91 1.13 -14.54
CA PHE A 40 -6.37 0.83 -15.88
C PHE A 40 -6.53 2.14 -16.66
N ASP A 41 -5.68 2.39 -17.65
CA ASP A 41 -5.62 3.64 -18.40
C ASP A 41 -6.88 3.94 -19.21
N PHE A 42 -7.63 2.91 -19.58
CA PHE A 42 -8.88 2.99 -20.34
C PHE A 42 -10.13 3.16 -19.45
N LEU A 43 -9.98 3.12 -18.13
CA LEU A 43 -11.04 3.37 -17.15
C LEU A 43 -10.87 4.75 -16.52
N THR A 44 -11.99 5.39 -16.21
CA THR A 44 -11.99 6.61 -15.40
C THR A 44 -11.54 6.34 -13.96
N VAL A 45 -11.31 7.40 -13.20
CA VAL A 45 -10.92 7.30 -11.78
C VAL A 45 -12.00 6.55 -10.98
N TRP A 46 -13.29 6.88 -11.14
CA TRP A 46 -14.36 6.20 -10.40
C TRP A 46 -14.47 4.73 -10.80
N GLU A 47 -14.26 4.38 -12.08
CA GLU A 47 -14.27 2.98 -12.53
C GLU A 47 -13.07 2.21 -11.98
N ASN A 48 -11.88 2.82 -11.94
CA ASN A 48 -10.71 2.23 -11.28
C ASN A 48 -10.99 1.95 -9.80
N VAL A 49 -11.53 2.91 -9.06
CA VAL A 49 -11.84 2.75 -7.63
C VAL A 49 -12.99 1.77 -7.42
N GLY A 50 -14.03 1.87 -8.25
CA GLY A 50 -15.21 1.02 -8.20
C GLY A 50 -15.02 -0.38 -8.80
N PHE A 51 -13.84 -0.70 -9.34
CA PHE A 51 -13.57 -1.94 -10.06
C PHE A 51 -13.96 -3.19 -9.28
N TYR A 52 -13.65 -3.21 -7.98
CA TYR A 52 -14.09 -4.30 -7.09
C TYR A 52 -15.62 -4.53 -7.13
N TYR A 53 -16.39 -3.46 -7.05
CA TYR A 53 -17.86 -3.58 -7.07
C TYR A 53 -18.39 -3.97 -8.45
N LEU A 54 -17.75 -3.46 -9.53
CA LEU A 54 -18.14 -3.79 -10.90
C LEU A 54 -17.95 -5.28 -11.22
N GLU A 55 -16.91 -5.91 -10.64
CA GLU A 55 -16.58 -7.31 -10.91
C GLU A 55 -17.25 -8.30 -9.94
N HIS A 56 -17.55 -7.87 -8.71
CA HIS A 56 -17.96 -8.79 -7.64
C HIS A 56 -19.37 -8.53 -7.11
N THR A 57 -20.11 -7.57 -7.67
CA THR A 57 -21.47 -7.28 -7.23
C THR A 57 -22.39 -6.93 -8.42
N ASP A 58 -23.70 -7.10 -8.23
CA ASP A 58 -24.73 -6.71 -9.21
C ASP A 58 -25.21 -5.25 -9.03
N LEU A 59 -24.39 -4.39 -8.41
CA LEU A 59 -24.77 -3.00 -8.17
C LEU A 59 -24.86 -2.21 -9.49
N PRO A 60 -25.89 -1.36 -9.66
CA PRO A 60 -25.96 -0.45 -10.79
C PRO A 60 -24.73 0.48 -10.84
N LYS A 61 -24.27 0.81 -12.05
CA LYS A 61 -23.09 1.69 -12.24
C LYS A 61 -23.17 3.00 -11.47
N GLU A 62 -24.36 3.59 -11.36
CA GLU A 62 -24.55 4.82 -10.60
C GLU A 62 -24.29 4.66 -9.10
N GLU A 63 -24.66 3.51 -8.54
CA GLU A 63 -24.37 3.21 -7.13
C GLU A 63 -22.88 2.92 -6.91
N VAL A 64 -22.25 2.21 -7.84
CA VAL A 64 -20.81 2.00 -7.81
C VAL A 64 -20.07 3.33 -7.88
N ARG A 65 -20.49 4.26 -8.76
CA ARG A 65 -19.90 5.60 -8.84
C ARG A 65 -20.02 6.38 -7.53
N LYS A 66 -21.18 6.34 -6.88
CA LYS A 66 -21.37 6.98 -5.57
C LYS A 66 -20.42 6.40 -4.51
N LYS A 67 -20.30 5.07 -4.43
CA LYS A 67 -19.36 4.40 -3.53
C LYS A 67 -17.92 4.77 -3.83
N ALA A 68 -17.53 4.81 -5.10
CA ALA A 68 -16.19 5.22 -5.51
C ALA A 68 -15.87 6.66 -5.06
N ILE A 69 -16.81 7.59 -5.20
CA ILE A 69 -16.66 8.97 -4.73
C ILE A 69 -16.51 9.05 -3.20
N GLU A 70 -17.26 8.26 -2.45
CA GLU A 70 -17.08 8.18 -0.99
C GLU A 70 -15.68 7.65 -0.60
N ILE A 71 -15.17 6.71 -1.37
CA ILE A 71 -13.82 6.17 -1.16
C ILE A 71 -12.74 7.19 -1.56
N LEU A 72 -12.93 7.93 -2.66
CA LEU A 72 -12.03 9.01 -3.06
C LEU A 72 -11.87 10.06 -1.94
N LYS A 73 -12.94 10.42 -1.27
CA LYS A 73 -12.89 11.34 -0.10
C LYS A 73 -12.05 10.79 1.04
N LYS A 74 -12.00 9.46 1.23
CA LYS A 74 -11.14 8.83 2.26
C LYS A 74 -9.65 8.94 1.95
N VAL A 75 -9.29 9.15 0.69
CA VAL A 75 -7.91 9.37 0.25
C VAL A 75 -7.62 10.84 -0.10
N ASP A 76 -8.45 11.75 0.42
CA ASP A 76 -8.35 13.20 0.24
C ASP A 76 -8.34 13.62 -1.24
N LEU A 77 -9.21 13.02 -2.05
CA LEU A 77 -9.50 13.42 -3.42
C LEU A 77 -10.94 13.91 -3.53
N ASP A 78 -11.12 15.02 -4.25
CA ASP A 78 -12.42 15.61 -4.51
C ASP A 78 -13.17 14.85 -5.60
N GLU A 79 -14.51 14.93 -5.58
CA GLU A 79 -15.38 14.30 -6.59
C GLU A 79 -15.07 14.76 -8.02
N SER A 80 -14.57 15.96 -8.21
CA SER A 80 -14.24 16.51 -9.54
C SER A 80 -13.22 15.68 -10.33
N VAL A 81 -12.44 14.82 -9.64
CA VAL A 81 -11.49 13.93 -10.31
C VAL A 81 -12.11 12.62 -10.78
N ALA A 82 -13.35 12.32 -10.39
CA ALA A 82 -13.96 11.01 -10.61
C ALA A 82 -14.04 10.61 -12.10
N ASP A 83 -14.33 11.55 -12.96
CA ASP A 83 -14.50 11.31 -14.40
C ASP A 83 -13.20 11.54 -15.22
N LEU A 84 -12.09 11.84 -14.55
CA LEU A 84 -10.78 11.94 -15.20
C LEU A 84 -10.21 10.54 -15.49
N TYR A 85 -9.30 10.49 -16.48
CA TYR A 85 -8.51 9.30 -16.78
C TYR A 85 -7.14 9.37 -16.08
N PRO A 86 -6.47 8.23 -15.84
CA PRO A 86 -5.15 8.19 -15.21
C PRO A 86 -4.11 9.11 -15.86
N SER A 87 -4.16 9.30 -17.18
CA SER A 87 -3.27 10.20 -17.92
C SER A 87 -3.40 11.67 -17.54
N GLN A 88 -4.51 12.07 -16.93
CA GLN A 88 -4.81 13.45 -16.52
C GLN A 88 -4.43 13.73 -15.06
N LEU A 89 -3.92 12.71 -14.33
CA LEU A 89 -3.59 12.80 -12.93
C LEU A 89 -2.10 13.07 -12.70
N SER A 90 -1.79 13.84 -11.65
CA SER A 90 -0.42 13.93 -11.14
C SER A 90 0.04 12.61 -10.51
N GLY A 91 1.35 12.43 -10.31
CA GLY A 91 1.90 11.22 -9.66
C GLY A 91 1.29 10.95 -8.28
N GLY A 92 1.17 11.98 -7.44
CA GLY A 92 0.54 11.86 -6.13
C GLY A 92 -0.95 11.50 -6.22
N MET A 93 -1.70 12.06 -7.18
CA MET A 93 -3.10 11.70 -7.41
C MET A 93 -3.23 10.23 -7.85
N LYS A 94 -2.36 9.74 -8.75
CA LYS A 94 -2.34 8.32 -9.15
C LYS A 94 -2.14 7.39 -7.97
N LYS A 95 -1.22 7.73 -7.05
CA LYS A 95 -0.99 6.96 -5.81
C LYS A 95 -2.23 6.95 -4.91
N ARG A 96 -2.92 8.09 -4.75
CA ARG A 96 -4.16 8.19 -3.99
C ARG A 96 -5.30 7.38 -4.63
N VAL A 97 -5.47 7.43 -5.95
CA VAL A 97 -6.47 6.62 -6.68
C VAL A 97 -6.16 5.12 -6.57
N SER A 98 -4.89 4.72 -6.70
CA SER A 98 -4.47 3.33 -6.49
C SER A 98 -4.76 2.86 -5.06
N THR A 99 -4.51 3.71 -4.06
CA THR A 99 -4.86 3.44 -2.67
C THR A 99 -6.37 3.34 -2.49
N ALA A 100 -7.15 4.24 -3.10
CA ALA A 100 -8.61 4.19 -3.10
C ALA A 100 -9.14 2.88 -3.67
N ARG A 101 -8.60 2.42 -4.80
CA ARG A 101 -8.93 1.11 -5.38
C ARG A 101 -8.60 -0.04 -4.42
N ALA A 102 -7.46 0.00 -3.76
CA ALA A 102 -7.03 -1.04 -2.81
C ALA A 102 -7.94 -1.15 -1.58
N ILE A 103 -8.57 -0.06 -1.15
CA ILE A 103 -9.48 -0.04 0.01
C ILE A 103 -10.96 -0.16 -0.37
N ALA A 104 -11.29 -0.29 -1.65
CA ALA A 104 -12.68 -0.37 -2.13
C ALA A 104 -13.37 -1.68 -1.72
N GLY A 105 -12.62 -2.76 -1.58
CA GLY A 105 -13.09 -4.03 -1.04
C GLY A 105 -13.13 -4.04 0.50
N GLU A 106 -13.17 -5.22 1.09
CA GLU A 106 -13.14 -5.40 2.55
C GLU A 106 -11.77 -5.15 3.20
N GLY A 107 -10.74 -4.79 2.42
CA GLY A 107 -9.33 -4.56 2.70
C GLY A 107 -8.89 -4.53 4.16
N ARG A 108 -8.78 -5.71 4.81
CA ARG A 108 -8.28 -5.84 6.18
C ARG A 108 -6.76 -5.75 6.26
N ILE A 109 -6.10 -6.11 5.16
CA ILE A 109 -4.66 -5.96 4.98
C ILE A 109 -4.44 -5.19 3.69
N ILE A 110 -3.60 -4.15 3.74
CA ILE A 110 -3.20 -3.39 2.56
C ILE A 110 -1.69 -3.54 2.39
N LEU A 111 -1.29 -4.04 1.23
CA LEU A 111 0.10 -4.18 0.84
C LEU A 111 0.48 -2.98 -0.03
N TYR A 112 1.50 -2.25 0.37
CA TYR A 112 2.04 -1.12 -0.37
C TYR A 112 3.44 -1.48 -0.88
N ASP A 113 3.62 -1.33 -2.19
CA ASP A 113 4.92 -1.53 -2.84
C ASP A 113 5.46 -0.18 -3.29
N GLU A 114 6.50 0.31 -2.60
CA GLU A 114 7.17 1.59 -2.84
C GLU A 114 6.17 2.76 -3.04
N PRO A 115 5.28 3.04 -2.07
CA PRO A 115 4.18 3.98 -2.26
C PRO A 115 4.62 5.42 -2.53
N THR A 116 5.80 5.81 -2.06
CA THR A 116 6.36 7.17 -2.21
C THR A 116 7.37 7.30 -3.35
N SER A 117 7.69 6.20 -4.04
CA SER A 117 8.66 6.20 -5.13
C SER A 117 8.27 7.15 -6.26
N GLY A 118 9.24 7.94 -6.75
CA GLY A 118 9.06 8.89 -7.84
C GLY A 118 8.31 10.19 -7.48
N LEU A 119 8.03 10.41 -6.20
CA LEU A 119 7.39 11.63 -5.70
C LEU A 119 8.43 12.60 -5.09
N ASP A 120 8.08 13.88 -5.09
CA ASP A 120 8.84 14.88 -4.35
C ASP A 120 8.66 14.70 -2.82
N PRO A 121 9.57 15.24 -1.99
CA PRO A 121 9.54 15.01 -0.55
C PRO A 121 8.25 15.46 0.16
N ILE A 122 7.58 16.51 -0.35
CA ILE A 122 6.33 17.00 0.24
C ILE A 122 5.19 16.06 -0.08
N THR A 123 5.09 15.65 -1.34
CA THR A 123 4.07 14.68 -1.78
C THR A 123 4.27 13.32 -1.13
N SER A 124 5.52 12.87 -0.94
CA SER A 124 5.85 11.62 -0.22
C SER A 124 5.31 11.63 1.20
N ARG A 125 5.56 12.71 1.96
CA ARG A 125 5.01 12.86 3.32
C ARG A 125 3.48 12.86 3.35
N ASN A 126 2.83 13.44 2.33
CA ASN A 126 1.37 13.41 2.24
C ASN A 126 0.85 11.98 2.01
N ILE A 127 1.56 11.13 1.28
CA ILE A 127 1.22 9.71 1.13
C ILE A 127 1.46 8.95 2.45
N ASP A 128 2.55 9.22 3.16
CA ASP A 128 2.82 8.64 4.48
C ASP A 128 1.69 8.97 5.47
N HIS A 129 1.29 10.24 5.53
CA HIS A 129 0.14 10.66 6.35
C HIS A 129 -1.16 10.00 5.93
N LEU A 130 -1.38 9.79 4.63
CA LEU A 130 -2.55 9.08 4.13
C LEU A 130 -2.55 7.63 4.65
N ILE A 131 -1.43 6.90 4.56
CA ILE A 131 -1.29 5.52 5.05
C ILE A 131 -1.65 5.46 6.55
N LEU A 132 -1.11 6.36 7.37
CA LEU A 132 -1.43 6.44 8.80
C LEU A 132 -2.91 6.73 9.04
N SER A 133 -3.49 7.71 8.33
CA SER A 133 -4.90 8.07 8.50
C SER A 133 -5.86 6.96 8.09
N LEU A 134 -5.54 6.19 7.07
CA LEU A 134 -6.35 5.04 6.65
C LEU A 134 -6.34 3.93 7.70
N ARG A 135 -5.20 3.69 8.35
CA ARG A 135 -5.14 2.75 9.49
C ARG A 135 -6.18 3.13 10.57
N GLU A 136 -6.28 4.40 10.91
CA GLU A 136 -7.25 4.88 11.89
C GLU A 136 -8.70 4.86 11.39
N ARG A 137 -8.92 5.27 10.14
CA ARG A 137 -10.26 5.41 9.54
C ARG A 137 -10.93 4.08 9.21
N ILE A 138 -10.17 3.07 8.79
CA ILE A 138 -10.72 1.78 8.33
C ILE A 138 -10.22 0.57 9.13
N GLY A 139 -9.29 0.75 10.08
CA GLY A 139 -8.77 -0.31 10.93
C GLY A 139 -7.95 -1.38 10.19
N ALA A 140 -7.41 -1.07 9.01
CA ALA A 140 -6.64 -2.01 8.23
C ALA A 140 -5.20 -2.14 8.75
N THR A 141 -4.63 -3.34 8.61
CA THR A 141 -3.20 -3.57 8.79
C THR A 141 -2.46 -3.21 7.51
N SER A 142 -1.47 -2.32 7.61
CA SER A 142 -0.63 -1.93 6.48
C SER A 142 0.70 -2.67 6.52
N VAL A 143 1.09 -3.26 5.38
CA VAL A 143 2.44 -3.78 5.15
C VAL A 143 3.05 -2.94 4.04
N VAL A 144 4.13 -2.23 4.34
CA VAL A 144 4.77 -1.31 3.41
C VAL A 144 6.16 -1.83 3.07
N VAL A 145 6.43 -2.05 1.79
CA VAL A 145 7.77 -2.33 1.29
C VAL A 145 8.34 -1.02 0.77
N THR A 146 9.46 -0.59 1.31
CA THR A 146 10.13 0.65 0.88
C THR A 146 11.62 0.60 1.19
N HIS A 147 12.41 1.34 0.42
CA HIS A 147 13.80 1.65 0.71
C HIS A 147 13.98 3.06 1.31
N ASP A 148 12.90 3.83 1.44
CA ASP A 148 12.93 5.16 2.06
C ASP A 148 12.86 5.02 3.58
N MET A 149 14.02 5.25 4.23
CA MET A 149 14.14 5.16 5.70
C MET A 149 13.32 6.24 6.42
N ILE A 150 13.17 7.42 5.81
CA ILE A 150 12.41 8.51 6.43
C ILE A 150 10.94 8.10 6.51
N SER A 151 10.36 7.62 5.41
CA SER A 151 9.01 7.07 5.38
C SER A 151 8.87 5.89 6.35
N ALA A 152 9.76 4.89 6.26
CA ALA A 152 9.69 3.70 7.11
C ALA A 152 9.67 4.03 8.60
N LEU A 153 10.59 4.92 9.05
CA LEU A 153 10.67 5.32 10.45
C LEU A 153 9.49 6.18 10.92
N SER A 154 8.82 6.89 9.98
CA SER A 154 7.71 7.79 10.34
C SER A 154 6.36 7.07 10.45
N ILE A 155 6.16 5.96 9.71
CA ILE A 155 4.84 5.32 9.63
C ILE A 155 4.77 3.94 10.30
N ALA A 156 5.91 3.27 10.53
CA ALA A 156 5.90 1.89 10.98
C ALA A 156 5.77 1.77 12.51
N ASP A 157 4.99 0.79 12.97
CA ASP A 157 5.06 0.28 14.35
C ASP A 157 6.24 -0.69 14.51
N ARG A 158 6.53 -1.47 13.45
CA ARG A 158 7.65 -2.42 13.39
C ARG A 158 8.26 -2.41 11.99
N ILE A 159 9.56 -2.56 11.93
CA ILE A 159 10.35 -2.62 10.70
C ILE A 159 11.06 -3.96 10.63
N ALA A 160 10.92 -4.66 9.51
CA ALA A 160 11.68 -5.85 9.16
C ALA A 160 12.76 -5.47 8.14
N PHE A 161 14.02 -5.57 8.51
CA PHE A 161 15.14 -5.21 7.64
C PHE A 161 15.65 -6.46 6.90
N ILE A 162 15.50 -6.45 5.57
CA ILE A 162 15.90 -7.54 4.69
C ILE A 162 17.12 -7.11 3.88
N TYR A 163 18.14 -7.95 3.85
CA TYR A 163 19.35 -7.72 3.06
C TYR A 163 19.85 -9.02 2.43
N LYS A 164 20.09 -9.02 1.12
CA LYS A 164 20.52 -10.18 0.33
C LYS A 164 19.68 -11.44 0.56
N GLY A 165 18.37 -11.27 0.73
CA GLY A 165 17.43 -12.37 0.94
C GLY A 165 17.33 -12.87 2.38
N GLU A 166 18.08 -12.27 3.32
CA GLU A 166 18.05 -12.62 4.74
C GLU A 166 17.38 -11.54 5.59
N LEU A 167 16.60 -11.96 6.57
CA LEU A 167 16.01 -11.09 7.58
C LEU A 167 17.05 -10.80 8.67
N LEU A 168 17.66 -9.61 8.60
CA LEU A 168 18.73 -9.25 9.53
C LEU A 168 18.22 -8.78 10.90
N GLN A 169 17.11 -8.06 10.93
CA GLN A 169 16.54 -7.50 12.15
C GLN A 169 15.05 -7.22 12.00
N VAL A 170 14.32 -7.38 13.10
CA VAL A 170 12.93 -6.91 13.27
C VAL A 170 12.87 -6.14 14.56
N GLY A 171 12.32 -4.91 14.52
CA GLY A 171 12.21 -4.07 15.71
C GLY A 171 11.30 -2.87 15.51
N THR A 172 11.16 -2.07 16.56
CA THR A 172 10.54 -0.75 16.49
C THR A 172 11.45 0.22 15.70
N PRO A 173 10.94 1.37 15.23
CA PRO A 173 11.77 2.40 14.62
C PRO A 173 13.00 2.77 15.47
N GLU A 174 12.83 2.90 16.79
CA GLU A 174 13.93 3.22 17.71
C GLU A 174 15.00 2.11 17.78
N GLU A 175 14.58 0.84 17.81
CA GLU A 175 15.51 -0.31 17.80
C GLU A 175 16.26 -0.43 16.48
N ILE A 176 15.64 -0.04 15.36
CA ILE A 176 16.30 -0.03 14.05
C ILE A 176 17.34 1.10 13.95
N VAL A 177 16.97 2.30 14.42
CA VAL A 177 17.91 3.45 14.46
C VAL A 177 19.14 3.15 15.33
N ASN A 178 18.95 2.48 16.47
CA ASN A 178 20.00 2.11 17.40
C ASN A 178 20.57 0.69 17.16
N SER A 179 20.44 0.17 15.95
CA SER A 179 20.83 -1.21 15.64
C SER A 179 22.31 -1.50 15.97
N PRO A 180 22.61 -2.62 16.63
CA PRO A 180 23.99 -3.10 16.77
C PRO A 180 24.56 -3.67 15.48
N ASN A 181 23.69 -4.06 14.51
CA ASN A 181 24.13 -4.61 13.23
C ASN A 181 24.72 -3.51 12.35
N PRO A 182 25.98 -3.64 11.89
CA PRO A 182 26.67 -2.60 11.13
C PRO A 182 26.00 -2.31 9.77
N ILE A 183 25.42 -3.33 9.12
CA ILE A 183 24.72 -3.16 7.82
C ILE A 183 23.46 -2.33 8.00
N VAL A 184 22.64 -2.64 9.02
CA VAL A 184 21.42 -1.90 9.34
C VAL A 184 21.75 -0.45 9.68
N ARG A 185 22.76 -0.23 10.54
CA ARG A 185 23.20 1.11 10.96
C ARG A 185 23.68 1.94 9.77
N GLU A 186 24.54 1.38 8.91
CA GLU A 186 25.03 2.05 7.71
C GLU A 186 23.88 2.49 6.79
N PHE A 187 22.88 1.63 6.60
CA PHE A 187 21.72 1.94 5.78
C PHE A 187 20.87 3.06 6.38
N VAL A 188 20.61 3.01 7.68
CA VAL A 188 19.88 4.05 8.43
C VAL A 188 20.61 5.39 8.34
N GLU A 189 21.92 5.43 8.61
CA GLU A 189 22.72 6.65 8.54
C GLU A 189 22.71 7.27 7.15
N LYS A 190 22.88 6.46 6.10
CA LYS A 190 22.82 6.93 4.72
C LYS A 190 21.42 7.41 4.32
N GLY A 191 20.37 6.73 4.77
CA GLY A 191 19.00 7.11 4.50
C GLY A 191 18.58 8.41 5.18
N LEU A 192 19.02 8.65 6.41
CA LEU A 192 18.66 9.84 7.17
C LEU A 192 19.52 11.07 6.85
N TYR A 193 20.83 10.89 6.63
CA TYR A 193 21.77 12.00 6.53
C TYR A 193 22.38 12.16 5.15
N GLY A 194 22.05 11.29 4.21
CA GLY A 194 22.69 11.22 2.91
C GLY A 194 24.14 10.75 3.01
N VAL A 195 24.79 10.63 1.86
CA VAL A 195 26.23 10.35 1.81
C VAL A 195 26.95 11.64 2.23
N ARG A 196 27.37 11.74 3.49
CA ARG A 196 28.34 12.78 3.87
C ARG A 196 29.61 12.51 3.05
N LYS A 197 29.91 13.41 2.10
CA LYS A 197 31.18 13.43 1.38
C LYS A 197 32.31 13.79 2.34
#